data_d9e8a1414ead94394278b0a823dafa3d
#
_entry.id   d9e8a1414ead94394278b0a823dafa3d
#
_cell.length_a   1.000
_cell.length_b   1.000
_cell.length_c   1.000
_cell.angle_alpha   90.00
_cell.angle_beta   90.00
_cell.angle_gamma   90.00
#
_symmetry.space_group_name_H-M   'P 1'
#
loop_
_entity.id
_entity.type
_entity.pdbx_description
1 polymer ?
#
loop_
_entity_poly.entity_id
_entity_poly.type
_entity_poly.pdbx_seq_one_letter_code
_entity_poly.pdbx_strand_id
1 'polypeptide(L)'
;MDRVILVEVRDRRLHLRSRHRIDRFPVAIGRAYDNDIVVDDRYVDAHHASLALDDDGVVVIEDLNSVNGVRDGLRGARSARVRLPSGGTVRLGETVLRVLDVGHAVARAVPLADEGRLVEALRSPGAAWLAIGGSLALSALFAWLNQYDDERAVVLVSAALFLFSGLCVWAGVWAIVGRAQGGRSRFLTHLAIASLALAVATLWVATMNYVEFFRPDLVFRRVVQYAGSVLILTAALSAHLSLVTMLSRRRRLATAGLVTVLLLGLVEVGNWADETDFDTALHYSDVLRPVGAGLARTETLDHFLDDAGGLRADLDSLAARRNRATAAGRPELHPETPR
;
A
#
# COMPACT_ATOMS: atom_id res chain seq x y z
N MET A 1 -52.35 2.57 -15.41
CA MET A 1 -51.43 2.81 -14.30
C MET A 1 -50.10 3.24 -14.90
N ASP A 2 -49.62 4.44 -14.58
CA ASP A 2 -48.37 4.94 -15.08
C ASP A 2 -47.24 4.15 -14.43
N ARG A 3 -46.69 3.20 -15.18
CA ARG A 3 -45.51 2.41 -14.71
C ARG A 3 -44.28 3.28 -14.75
N VAL A 4 -43.61 3.43 -13.64
CA VAL A 4 -42.33 4.14 -13.52
C VAL A 4 -41.22 3.13 -13.47
N ILE A 5 -40.23 3.29 -14.33
CA ILE A 5 -38.99 2.49 -14.31
C ILE A 5 -37.75 3.38 -14.23
N LEU A 6 -36.64 2.78 -13.86
CA LEU A 6 -35.32 3.40 -13.91
C LEU A 6 -34.47 2.67 -14.96
N VAL A 7 -33.88 3.43 -15.88
CA VAL A 7 -32.91 2.91 -16.86
C VAL A 7 -31.52 3.41 -16.48
N GLU A 8 -30.64 2.49 -16.15
CA GLU A 8 -29.23 2.77 -15.92
C GLU A 8 -28.44 2.57 -17.21
N VAL A 9 -27.74 3.61 -17.64
CA VAL A 9 -26.77 3.55 -18.73
C VAL A 9 -25.40 3.29 -18.13
N ARG A 10 -24.76 2.21 -18.52
CA ARG A 10 -23.48 1.76 -18.01
C ARG A 10 -22.48 1.55 -19.14
N ASP A 11 -21.20 1.73 -18.88
CA ASP A 11 -20.17 1.37 -19.84
C ASP A 11 -19.90 -0.15 -19.84
N ARG A 12 -19.03 -0.60 -20.75
CA ARG A 12 -18.63 -2.01 -20.89
C ARG A 12 -18.04 -2.62 -19.61
N ARG A 13 -17.49 -1.77 -18.72
CA ARG A 13 -16.97 -2.18 -17.39
C ARG A 13 -18.04 -2.12 -16.32
N LEU A 14 -19.30 -1.90 -16.70
CA LEU A 14 -20.46 -1.77 -15.83
C LEU A 14 -20.44 -0.54 -14.90
N HIS A 15 -19.58 0.44 -15.16
CA HIS A 15 -19.63 1.70 -14.44
C HIS A 15 -20.86 2.49 -14.87
N LEU A 16 -21.60 3.00 -13.89
CA LEU A 16 -22.78 3.83 -14.11
C LEU A 16 -22.37 5.16 -14.78
N ARG A 17 -22.94 5.47 -15.92
CA ARG A 17 -22.77 6.73 -16.65
C ARG A 17 -23.89 7.71 -16.39
N SER A 18 -25.14 7.24 -16.55
CA SER A 18 -26.33 8.03 -16.25
C SER A 18 -27.46 7.13 -15.76
N ARG A 19 -28.48 7.76 -15.16
CA ARG A 19 -29.69 7.10 -14.71
C ARG A 19 -30.88 7.96 -15.12
N HIS A 20 -31.85 7.35 -15.81
CA HIS A 20 -33.04 8.02 -16.31
C HIS A 20 -34.26 7.42 -15.63
N ARG A 21 -35.12 8.29 -15.11
CA ARG A 21 -36.45 7.91 -14.63
C ARG A 21 -37.43 8.05 -15.79
N ILE A 22 -38.10 6.97 -16.12
CA ILE A 22 -39.03 6.87 -17.25
C ILE A 22 -40.45 6.64 -16.69
N ASP A 23 -41.34 7.50 -17.09
CA ASP A 23 -42.77 7.46 -16.73
C ASP A 23 -43.66 7.49 -17.96
N ARG A 24 -43.11 7.62 -19.16
CA ARG A 24 -43.83 7.63 -20.44
C ARG A 24 -43.18 6.63 -21.40
N PHE A 25 -44.02 5.99 -22.22
CA PHE A 25 -43.58 5.03 -23.22
C PHE A 25 -44.31 5.35 -24.56
N PRO A 26 -43.69 5.04 -25.73
CA PRO A 26 -42.37 4.44 -25.87
C PRO A 26 -41.24 5.46 -25.60
N VAL A 27 -40.00 4.96 -25.34
CA VAL A 27 -38.79 5.73 -25.09
C VAL A 27 -37.78 5.48 -26.17
N ALA A 28 -37.36 6.53 -26.90
CA ALA A 28 -36.37 6.46 -27.94
C ALA A 28 -34.94 6.43 -27.35
N ILE A 29 -34.09 5.53 -27.86
CA ILE A 29 -32.71 5.36 -27.42
C ILE A 29 -31.77 5.39 -28.62
N GLY A 30 -30.76 6.24 -28.53
CA GLY A 30 -29.80 6.36 -29.63
C GLY A 30 -28.75 7.44 -29.38
N ARG A 31 -27.94 7.69 -30.38
CA ARG A 31 -26.87 8.69 -30.31
C ARG A 31 -27.34 10.11 -30.68
N ALA A 32 -28.43 10.24 -31.42
CA ALA A 32 -28.99 11.54 -31.78
C ALA A 32 -29.60 12.24 -30.58
N TYR A 33 -29.54 13.55 -30.55
CA TYR A 33 -29.94 14.37 -29.39
C TYR A 33 -31.46 14.49 -29.21
N ASP A 34 -32.24 14.05 -30.17
CA ASP A 34 -33.70 14.00 -30.15
C ASP A 34 -34.24 12.70 -29.49
N ASN A 35 -33.37 11.77 -29.10
CA ASN A 35 -33.76 10.62 -28.30
C ASN A 35 -34.01 10.99 -26.83
N ASP A 36 -34.91 10.26 -26.16
CA ASP A 36 -35.18 10.41 -24.73
C ASP A 36 -33.98 9.98 -23.88
N ILE A 37 -33.24 8.94 -24.32
CA ILE A 37 -31.97 8.49 -23.74
C ILE A 37 -30.88 8.62 -24.76
N VAL A 38 -30.07 9.66 -24.61
CA VAL A 38 -28.91 9.89 -25.48
C VAL A 38 -27.72 9.09 -24.95
N VAL A 39 -27.15 8.27 -25.84
CA VAL A 39 -26.02 7.38 -25.53
C VAL A 39 -24.79 7.83 -26.32
N ASP A 40 -23.75 8.26 -25.62
CA ASP A 40 -22.46 8.64 -26.22
C ASP A 40 -21.60 7.39 -26.45
N ASP A 41 -21.95 6.65 -27.53
CA ASP A 41 -21.24 5.45 -27.96
C ASP A 41 -21.21 5.41 -29.50
N ARG A 42 -20.04 5.40 -30.11
CA ARG A 42 -19.86 5.40 -31.56
C ARG A 42 -20.42 4.17 -32.28
N TYR A 43 -20.71 3.10 -31.53
CA TYR A 43 -21.32 1.87 -32.03
C TYR A 43 -22.84 1.83 -31.88
N VAL A 44 -23.42 2.89 -31.31
CA VAL A 44 -24.88 3.09 -31.24
C VAL A 44 -25.31 3.99 -32.37
N ASP A 45 -26.37 3.60 -33.12
CA ASP A 45 -26.92 4.39 -34.20
C ASP A 45 -27.63 5.64 -33.69
N ALA A 46 -27.91 6.58 -34.59
CA ALA A 46 -28.65 7.81 -34.29
C ALA A 46 -29.96 7.49 -33.58
N HIS A 47 -30.74 6.57 -34.11
CA HIS A 47 -31.94 5.97 -33.53
C HIS A 47 -31.74 4.47 -33.50
N HIS A 48 -31.39 3.91 -32.35
CA HIS A 48 -30.91 2.54 -32.24
C HIS A 48 -31.99 1.57 -31.80
N ALA A 49 -32.74 1.95 -30.77
CA ALA A 49 -33.74 1.09 -30.13
C ALA A 49 -34.91 1.90 -29.57
N SER A 50 -36.02 1.25 -29.39
CA SER A 50 -37.19 1.77 -28.68
C SER A 50 -37.51 0.89 -27.48
N LEU A 51 -37.85 1.50 -26.35
CA LEU A 51 -38.19 0.80 -25.11
C LEU A 51 -39.70 1.04 -24.85
N ALA A 52 -40.46 -0.04 -24.81
CA ALA A 52 -41.91 -0.03 -24.64
C ALA A 52 -42.35 -0.99 -23.56
N LEU A 53 -43.65 -0.99 -23.24
CA LEU A 53 -44.30 -2.02 -22.40
C LEU A 53 -45.01 -3.01 -23.32
N ASP A 54 -44.90 -4.30 -23.03
CA ASP A 54 -45.76 -5.32 -23.65
C ASP A 54 -47.16 -5.40 -22.99
N ASP A 55 -48.02 -6.27 -23.51
CA ASP A 55 -49.37 -6.45 -23.04
C ASP A 55 -49.45 -6.91 -21.57
N ASP A 56 -48.40 -7.59 -21.07
CA ASP A 56 -48.24 -8.00 -19.67
C ASP A 56 -47.67 -6.88 -18.80
N GLY A 57 -47.34 -5.73 -19.38
CA GLY A 57 -46.70 -4.61 -18.71
C GLY A 57 -45.22 -4.82 -18.43
N VAL A 58 -44.56 -5.81 -19.02
CA VAL A 58 -43.10 -6.02 -18.93
C VAL A 58 -42.43 -5.09 -19.91
N VAL A 59 -41.29 -4.55 -19.50
CA VAL A 59 -40.46 -3.70 -20.36
C VAL A 59 -39.85 -4.54 -21.49
N VAL A 60 -39.98 -4.04 -22.71
CA VAL A 60 -39.42 -4.64 -23.91
C VAL A 60 -38.59 -3.61 -24.64
N ILE A 61 -37.41 -4.00 -25.09
CA ILE A 61 -36.60 -3.21 -25.99
C ILE A 61 -36.67 -3.80 -27.43
N GLU A 62 -36.87 -2.94 -28.40
CA GLU A 62 -36.93 -3.29 -29.80
C GLU A 62 -35.82 -2.61 -30.59
N ASP A 63 -35.08 -3.39 -31.40
CA ASP A 63 -34.07 -2.88 -32.32
C ASP A 63 -34.71 -2.17 -33.52
N LEU A 64 -34.37 -0.93 -33.76
CA LEU A 64 -34.84 -0.14 -34.86
C LEU A 64 -34.04 -0.41 -36.15
N ASN A 65 -33.64 -1.65 -36.36
CA ASN A 65 -32.81 -2.09 -37.49
C ASN A 65 -31.40 -1.46 -37.46
N SER A 66 -30.84 -1.34 -36.28
CA SER A 66 -29.53 -0.73 -36.10
C SER A 66 -28.38 -1.60 -36.64
N VAL A 67 -27.24 -0.99 -36.97
CA VAL A 67 -26.07 -1.68 -37.54
C VAL A 67 -25.55 -2.79 -36.61
N ASN A 68 -25.42 -2.51 -35.31
CA ASN A 68 -24.85 -3.42 -34.35
C ASN A 68 -25.89 -4.25 -33.60
N GLY A 69 -27.17 -3.90 -33.65
CA GLY A 69 -28.29 -4.59 -33.04
C GLY A 69 -28.32 -4.50 -31.52
N VAL A 70 -29.43 -4.95 -30.97
CA VAL A 70 -29.63 -5.14 -29.52
C VAL A 70 -29.23 -6.55 -29.13
N ARG A 71 -28.48 -6.71 -28.06
CA ARG A 71 -28.05 -8.01 -27.54
C ARG A 71 -28.61 -8.26 -26.16
N ASP A 72 -29.18 -9.44 -25.94
CA ASP A 72 -29.70 -9.85 -24.64
C ASP A 72 -28.56 -10.11 -23.66
N GLY A 73 -28.57 -9.40 -22.53
CA GLY A 73 -27.50 -9.45 -21.56
C GLY A 73 -26.14 -8.95 -22.05
N LEU A 74 -25.07 -9.31 -21.37
CA LEU A 74 -23.70 -8.84 -21.65
C LEU A 74 -23.04 -9.56 -22.85
N ARG A 75 -23.39 -10.82 -23.09
CA ARG A 75 -22.75 -11.71 -24.07
C ARG A 75 -23.77 -12.43 -24.97
N GLY A 76 -25.04 -12.08 -24.89
CA GLY A 76 -26.11 -12.74 -25.61
C GLY A 76 -26.07 -12.49 -27.13
N ALA A 77 -26.90 -13.24 -27.84
CA ALA A 77 -27.10 -13.10 -29.28
C ALA A 77 -27.82 -11.79 -29.62
N ARG A 78 -27.68 -11.36 -30.87
CA ARG A 78 -28.49 -10.25 -31.42
C ARG A 78 -29.97 -10.68 -31.49
N SER A 79 -30.84 -9.80 -31.03
CA SER A 79 -32.27 -10.02 -31.04
C SER A 79 -32.99 -8.76 -31.49
N ALA A 80 -34.03 -8.91 -32.30
CA ALA A 80 -34.87 -7.79 -32.70
C ALA A 80 -35.73 -7.26 -31.55
N ARG A 81 -36.05 -8.14 -30.59
CA ARG A 81 -36.89 -7.80 -29.45
C ARG A 81 -36.43 -8.58 -28.20
N VAL A 82 -36.23 -7.89 -27.08
CA VAL A 82 -35.80 -8.49 -25.79
C VAL A 82 -36.73 -8.05 -24.68
N ARG A 83 -37.29 -9.01 -23.92
CA ARG A 83 -38.06 -8.73 -22.70
C ARG A 83 -37.09 -8.51 -21.52
N LEU A 84 -37.32 -7.43 -20.77
CA LEU A 84 -36.46 -6.99 -19.69
C LEU A 84 -37.24 -6.99 -18.35
N PRO A 85 -37.20 -8.06 -17.58
CA PRO A 85 -37.68 -8.03 -16.21
C PRO A 85 -36.83 -7.06 -15.36
N SER A 86 -37.32 -6.69 -14.19
CA SER A 86 -36.56 -5.83 -13.27
C SER A 86 -35.17 -6.40 -12.95
N GLY A 87 -34.14 -5.65 -13.21
CA GLY A 87 -32.73 -6.09 -13.14
C GLY A 87 -32.18 -6.61 -14.48
N GLY A 88 -33.02 -6.77 -15.50
CA GLY A 88 -32.64 -7.19 -16.86
C GLY A 88 -31.65 -6.22 -17.51
N THR A 89 -30.76 -6.75 -18.32
CA THR A 89 -29.72 -5.97 -19.02
C THR A 89 -29.71 -6.27 -20.49
N VAL A 90 -29.46 -5.25 -21.29
CA VAL A 90 -29.18 -5.38 -22.75
C VAL A 90 -27.94 -4.59 -23.10
N ARG A 91 -27.32 -4.97 -24.21
CA ARG A 91 -26.14 -4.27 -24.73
C ARG A 91 -26.42 -3.69 -26.11
N LEU A 92 -26.11 -2.40 -26.25
CA LEU A 92 -26.15 -1.60 -27.45
C LEU A 92 -24.72 -1.13 -27.74
N GLY A 93 -24.07 -1.61 -28.79
CA GLY A 93 -22.65 -1.33 -29.00
C GLY A 93 -21.77 -1.76 -27.82
N GLU A 94 -21.09 -0.80 -27.18
CA GLU A 94 -20.32 -0.99 -25.93
C GLU A 94 -21.08 -0.54 -24.68
N THR A 95 -22.27 0.02 -24.85
CA THR A 95 -23.13 0.49 -23.76
C THR A 95 -24.04 -0.61 -23.25
N VAL A 96 -24.19 -0.72 -21.93
CA VAL A 96 -25.10 -1.64 -21.27
C VAL A 96 -26.23 -0.85 -20.64
N LEU A 97 -27.46 -1.19 -21.01
CA LEU A 97 -28.66 -0.68 -20.34
C LEU A 97 -29.16 -1.69 -19.33
N ARG A 98 -29.54 -1.22 -18.15
CA ARG A 98 -30.17 -2.02 -17.12
C ARG A 98 -31.50 -1.39 -16.72
N VAL A 99 -32.55 -2.17 -16.80
CA VAL A 99 -33.90 -1.72 -16.41
C VAL A 99 -34.20 -2.15 -14.98
N LEU A 100 -34.74 -1.24 -14.19
CA LEU A 100 -35.09 -1.47 -12.79
C LEU A 100 -36.50 -0.94 -12.52
N ASP A 101 -37.32 -1.73 -11.85
CA ASP A 101 -38.58 -1.24 -11.29
C ASP A 101 -38.32 -0.37 -10.05
N VAL A 102 -39.23 0.54 -9.72
CA VAL A 102 -39.12 1.40 -8.54
C VAL A 102 -39.00 0.59 -7.24
N GLY A 103 -39.62 -0.58 -7.20
CA GLY A 103 -39.52 -1.52 -6.07
C GLY A 103 -38.32 -2.43 -6.04
N HIS A 104 -37.33 -2.22 -6.96
CA HIS A 104 -36.14 -3.05 -6.99
C HIS A 104 -35.34 -2.94 -5.69
N ALA A 105 -35.03 -4.10 -5.06
CA ALA A 105 -34.34 -4.12 -3.79
C ALA A 105 -32.95 -3.49 -3.89
N VAL A 106 -32.69 -2.47 -3.10
CA VAL A 106 -31.39 -1.81 -3.01
C VAL A 106 -30.61 -2.41 -1.83
N ALA A 107 -29.32 -2.69 -2.05
CA ALA A 107 -28.45 -3.15 -0.99
C ALA A 107 -28.42 -2.14 0.18
N ARG A 108 -28.35 -2.64 1.42
CA ARG A 108 -28.21 -1.77 2.59
C ARG A 108 -26.96 -0.91 2.47
N ALA A 109 -27.05 0.32 2.99
CA ALA A 109 -25.90 1.20 3.08
C ALA A 109 -24.79 0.53 3.88
N VAL A 110 -23.56 0.57 3.34
CA VAL A 110 -22.37 0.14 4.06
C VAL A 110 -21.89 1.32 4.91
N PRO A 111 -21.58 1.14 6.20
CA PRO A 111 -21.01 2.20 7.02
C PRO A 111 -19.74 2.75 6.37
N LEU A 112 -19.56 4.07 6.41
CA LEU A 112 -18.30 4.67 5.97
C LEU A 112 -17.15 4.02 6.73
N ALA A 113 -16.12 3.58 6.00
CA ALA A 113 -14.95 3.02 6.65
C ALA A 113 -14.31 4.10 7.55
N ASP A 114 -14.13 3.79 8.82
CA ASP A 114 -13.37 4.65 9.74
C ASP A 114 -11.89 4.62 9.31
N GLU A 115 -11.45 5.69 8.68
CA GLU A 115 -10.06 5.85 8.24
C GLU A 115 -9.12 6.17 9.41
N GLY A 116 -9.68 6.52 10.56
CA GLY A 116 -8.95 6.96 11.75
C GLY A 116 -8.59 8.45 11.71
N ARG A 117 -8.66 9.08 12.89
CA ARG A 117 -8.45 10.54 13.06
C ARG A 117 -7.12 11.04 12.51
N LEU A 118 -6.05 10.22 12.63
CA LEU A 118 -4.72 10.59 12.14
C LEU A 118 -4.69 10.70 10.60
N VAL A 119 -5.26 9.71 9.90
CA VAL A 119 -5.32 9.71 8.43
C VAL A 119 -6.18 10.87 7.94
N GLU A 120 -7.29 11.15 8.63
CA GLU A 120 -8.15 12.30 8.33
C GLU A 120 -7.40 13.64 8.50
N ALA A 121 -6.63 13.80 9.57
CA ALA A 121 -5.81 14.99 9.80
C ALA A 121 -4.76 15.17 8.69
N LEU A 122 -4.09 14.10 8.25
CA LEU A 122 -3.09 14.12 7.18
C LEU A 122 -3.66 14.40 5.77
N ARG A 123 -4.99 14.47 5.62
CA ARG A 123 -5.63 14.94 4.38
C ARG A 123 -5.52 16.46 4.20
N SER A 124 -5.35 17.21 5.28
CA SER A 124 -5.12 18.64 5.16
C SER A 124 -3.72 18.90 4.59
N PRO A 125 -3.58 19.79 3.60
CA PRO A 125 -2.27 20.07 2.99
C PRO A 125 -1.23 20.54 4.01
N GLY A 126 -1.64 21.36 4.99
CA GLY A 126 -0.75 21.85 6.04
C GLY A 126 -0.17 20.74 6.90
N ALA A 127 -1.00 19.80 7.40
CA ALA A 127 -0.53 18.66 8.19
C ALA A 127 0.33 17.71 7.35
N ALA A 128 -0.02 17.51 6.07
CA ALA A 128 0.77 16.69 5.16
C ALA A 128 2.18 17.25 4.97
N TRP A 129 2.32 18.57 4.66
CA TRP A 129 3.61 19.20 4.49
C TRP A 129 4.41 19.26 5.80
N LEU A 130 3.75 19.43 6.94
CA LEU A 130 4.41 19.36 8.25
C LEU A 130 4.99 17.96 8.51
N ALA A 131 4.23 16.91 8.20
CA ALA A 131 4.71 15.52 8.35
C ALA A 131 5.91 15.24 7.42
N ILE A 132 5.85 15.70 6.17
CA ILE A 132 6.93 15.51 5.18
C ILE A 132 8.18 16.28 5.59
N GLY A 133 8.05 17.59 5.83
CA GLY A 133 9.16 18.45 6.21
C GLY A 133 9.79 18.06 7.55
N GLY A 134 8.95 17.75 8.55
CA GLY A 134 9.38 17.28 9.85
C GLY A 134 10.14 15.95 9.80
N SER A 135 9.68 15.01 8.97
CA SER A 135 10.37 13.73 8.75
C SER A 135 11.73 13.91 8.11
N LEU A 136 11.82 14.73 7.05
CA LEU A 136 13.08 15.00 6.37
C LEU A 136 14.06 15.75 7.28
N ALA A 137 13.58 16.75 8.04
CA ALA A 137 14.39 17.48 9.00
C ALA A 137 14.94 16.56 10.11
N LEU A 138 14.09 15.67 10.64
CA LEU A 138 14.48 14.68 11.64
C LEU A 138 15.53 13.71 11.10
N SER A 139 15.33 13.19 9.89
CA SER A 139 16.27 12.28 9.25
C SER A 139 17.61 12.97 8.96
N ALA A 140 17.57 14.22 8.50
CA ALA A 140 18.76 15.03 8.27
C ALA A 140 19.51 15.33 9.57
N LEU A 141 18.79 15.67 10.66
CA LEU A 141 19.39 15.85 11.97
C LEU A 141 20.07 14.59 12.47
N PHE A 142 19.40 13.45 12.32
CA PHE A 142 19.95 12.16 12.73
C PHE A 142 21.19 11.80 11.93
N ALA A 143 21.16 11.98 10.61
CA ALA A 143 22.31 11.77 9.74
C ALA A 143 23.46 12.72 10.10
N TRP A 144 23.16 14.01 10.37
CA TRP A 144 24.16 14.98 10.80
C TRP A 144 24.85 14.59 12.10
N LEU A 145 24.10 14.08 13.10
CA LEU A 145 24.67 13.66 14.39
C LEU A 145 25.52 12.39 14.28
N ASN A 146 25.35 11.59 13.25
CA ASN A 146 26.07 10.33 13.05
C ASN A 146 27.14 10.39 11.96
N GLN A 147 27.32 11.53 11.29
CA GLN A 147 28.31 11.69 10.21
C GLN A 147 29.47 12.56 10.66
N TYR A 148 30.69 12.06 10.56
CA TYR A 148 31.90 12.73 11.02
C TYR A 148 32.88 13.10 9.88
N ASP A 149 32.58 12.71 8.63
CA ASP A 149 33.41 12.96 7.49
C ASP A 149 33.41 14.44 7.03
N ASP A 150 34.48 14.86 6.36
CA ASP A 150 34.63 16.23 5.83
C ASP A 150 33.58 16.51 4.72
N GLU A 151 33.09 15.49 4.01
CA GLU A 151 32.09 15.61 2.95
C GLU A 151 30.62 15.54 3.43
N ARG A 152 30.37 15.83 4.70
CA ARG A 152 29.03 15.72 5.35
C ARG A 152 27.91 16.31 4.52
N ALA A 153 28.11 17.48 3.92
CA ALA A 153 27.03 18.17 3.18
C ALA A 153 26.58 17.36 1.94
N VAL A 154 27.53 16.77 1.21
CA VAL A 154 27.22 15.97 0.01
C VAL A 154 26.50 14.69 0.40
N VAL A 155 26.98 14.01 1.43
CA VAL A 155 26.37 12.78 1.95
C VAL A 155 24.94 13.04 2.45
N LEU A 156 24.73 14.11 3.23
CA LEU A 156 23.41 14.47 3.74
C LEU A 156 22.42 14.84 2.65
N VAL A 157 22.83 15.63 1.65
CA VAL A 157 21.98 16.01 0.53
C VAL A 157 21.61 14.82 -0.33
N SER A 158 22.59 13.96 -0.66
CA SER A 158 22.34 12.77 -1.46
C SER A 158 21.43 11.76 -0.73
N ALA A 159 21.66 11.53 0.57
CA ALA A 159 20.80 10.69 1.39
C ALA A 159 19.37 11.23 1.50
N ALA A 160 19.21 12.55 1.70
CA ALA A 160 17.89 13.18 1.75
C ALA A 160 17.14 13.08 0.41
N LEU A 161 17.82 13.28 -0.72
CA LEU A 161 17.24 13.14 -2.05
C LEU A 161 16.85 11.69 -2.34
N PHE A 162 17.69 10.74 -2.00
CA PHE A 162 17.42 9.31 -2.17
C PHE A 162 16.19 8.91 -1.34
N LEU A 163 16.17 9.29 -0.08
CA LEU A 163 15.06 9.00 0.83
C LEU A 163 13.74 9.62 0.36
N PHE A 164 13.77 10.90 -0.01
CA PHE A 164 12.59 11.59 -0.53
C PHE A 164 12.08 10.96 -1.84
N SER A 165 12.99 10.59 -2.74
CA SER A 165 12.62 9.89 -3.98
C SER A 165 11.96 8.55 -3.70
N GLY A 166 12.49 7.77 -2.76
CA GLY A 166 11.88 6.51 -2.32
C GLY A 166 10.47 6.69 -1.75
N LEU A 167 10.28 7.71 -0.91
CA LEU A 167 8.95 8.06 -0.37
C LEU A 167 7.98 8.47 -1.48
N CYS A 168 8.44 9.23 -2.49
CA CYS A 168 7.62 9.63 -3.63
C CYS A 168 7.21 8.42 -4.49
N VAL A 169 8.13 7.50 -4.76
CA VAL A 169 7.84 6.25 -5.48
C VAL A 169 6.83 5.42 -4.71
N TRP A 170 7.03 5.23 -3.42
CA TRP A 170 6.09 4.49 -2.56
C TRP A 170 4.69 5.11 -2.57
N ALA A 171 4.58 6.42 -2.35
CA ALA A 171 3.31 7.14 -2.40
C ALA A 171 2.66 7.08 -3.80
N GLY A 172 3.47 7.11 -4.86
CA GLY A 172 3.03 6.98 -6.24
C GLY A 172 2.37 5.63 -6.52
N VAL A 173 2.97 4.54 -6.07
CA VAL A 173 2.39 3.19 -6.17
C VAL A 173 0.99 3.14 -5.53
N TRP A 174 0.86 3.65 -4.30
CA TRP A 174 -0.44 3.67 -3.61
C TRP A 174 -1.46 4.59 -4.30
N ALA A 175 -1.02 5.72 -4.83
CA ALA A 175 -1.89 6.63 -5.59
C ALA A 175 -2.41 5.98 -6.88
N ILE A 176 -1.57 5.19 -7.57
CA ILE A 176 -1.97 4.42 -8.77
C ILE A 176 -2.96 3.32 -8.39
N VAL A 177 -2.69 2.57 -7.31
CA VAL A 177 -3.59 1.52 -6.82
C VAL A 177 -4.96 2.11 -6.46
N GLY A 178 -4.99 3.24 -5.75
CA GLY A 178 -6.24 3.92 -5.40
C GLY A 178 -7.04 4.37 -6.64
N ARG A 179 -6.33 4.88 -7.65
CA ARG A 179 -6.97 5.28 -8.92
C ARG A 179 -7.50 4.08 -9.71
N ALA A 180 -6.76 2.98 -9.75
CA ALA A 180 -7.17 1.76 -10.44
C ALA A 180 -8.45 1.14 -9.84
N GLN A 181 -8.70 1.33 -8.56
CA GLN A 181 -9.91 0.88 -7.86
C GLN A 181 -11.10 1.86 -7.98
N GLY A 182 -11.01 2.85 -8.88
CA GLY A 182 -12.07 3.84 -9.11
C GLY A 182 -12.14 4.96 -8.08
N GLY A 183 -11.14 5.04 -7.19
CA GLY A 183 -10.99 6.11 -6.19
C GLY A 183 -10.26 7.35 -6.72
N ARG A 184 -10.08 8.33 -5.82
CA ARG A 184 -9.23 9.49 -6.08
C ARG A 184 -7.78 9.17 -5.81
N SER A 185 -6.86 9.65 -6.65
CA SER A 185 -5.44 9.66 -6.34
C SER A 185 -5.19 10.59 -5.15
N ARG A 186 -4.68 10.05 -4.04
CA ARG A 186 -4.40 10.78 -2.79
C ARG A 186 -2.90 10.81 -2.52
N PHE A 187 -2.12 11.12 -3.54
CA PHE A 187 -0.65 11.07 -3.50
C PHE A 187 -0.07 11.77 -2.27
N LEU A 188 -0.48 13.03 -2.02
CA LEU A 188 0.04 13.82 -0.89
C LEU A 188 -0.28 13.17 0.47
N THR A 189 -1.46 12.58 0.62
CA THR A 189 -1.83 11.87 1.87
C THR A 189 -1.00 10.61 2.05
N HIS A 190 -0.77 9.84 0.98
CA HIS A 190 0.11 8.67 1.03
C HIS A 190 1.55 9.05 1.36
N LEU A 191 2.06 10.14 0.77
CA LEU A 191 3.39 10.68 1.05
C LEU A 191 3.51 11.11 2.52
N ALA A 192 2.50 11.78 3.05
CA ALA A 192 2.46 12.21 4.46
C ALA A 192 2.45 11.01 5.43
N ILE A 193 1.67 9.96 5.13
CA ILE A 193 1.64 8.72 5.94
C ILE A 193 3.01 8.05 5.94
N ALA A 194 3.63 7.90 4.77
CA ALA A 194 4.95 7.29 4.66
C ALA A 194 6.03 8.11 5.39
N SER A 195 5.99 9.43 5.26
CA SER A 195 6.91 10.35 5.94
C SER A 195 6.75 10.30 7.45
N LEU A 196 5.52 10.30 7.96
CA LEU A 196 5.27 10.17 9.40
C LEU A 196 5.75 8.82 9.93
N ALA A 197 5.49 7.73 9.20
CA ALA A 197 5.97 6.41 9.57
C ALA A 197 7.49 6.35 9.61
N LEU A 198 8.17 6.98 8.64
CA LEU A 198 9.62 7.13 8.64
C LEU A 198 10.13 7.89 9.87
N ALA A 199 9.51 9.03 10.20
CA ALA A 199 9.90 9.80 11.40
C ALA A 199 9.79 8.97 12.68
N VAL A 200 8.67 8.24 12.84
CA VAL A 200 8.45 7.37 14.00
C VAL A 200 9.45 6.22 14.01
N ALA A 201 9.74 5.61 12.86
CA ALA A 201 10.73 4.54 12.75
C ALA A 201 12.15 5.03 13.07
N THR A 202 12.53 6.22 12.59
CA THR A 202 13.81 6.84 12.91
C THR A 202 13.97 7.08 14.41
N LEU A 203 12.94 7.64 15.07
CA LEU A 203 12.95 7.83 16.52
C LEU A 203 13.00 6.51 17.27
N TRP A 204 12.28 5.50 16.79
CA TRP A 204 12.27 4.17 17.38
C TRP A 204 13.66 3.52 17.32
N VAL A 205 14.29 3.49 16.15
CA VAL A 205 15.64 2.94 15.98
C VAL A 205 16.64 3.71 16.82
N ALA A 206 16.56 5.04 16.84
CA ALA A 206 17.40 5.86 17.69
C ALA A 206 17.26 5.50 19.17
N THR A 207 16.02 5.39 19.63
CA THR A 207 15.75 5.00 21.03
C THR A 207 16.34 3.63 21.36
N MET A 208 16.16 2.65 20.48
CA MET A 208 16.71 1.30 20.69
C MET A 208 18.23 1.30 20.70
N ASN A 209 18.88 2.11 19.85
CA ASN A 209 20.32 2.28 19.85
C ASN A 209 20.84 2.90 21.15
N TYR A 210 20.13 3.86 21.73
CA TYR A 210 20.50 4.40 23.06
C TYR A 210 20.25 3.38 24.18
N VAL A 211 19.15 2.62 24.10
CA VAL A 211 18.89 1.52 25.05
C VAL A 211 20.03 0.50 25.01
N GLU A 212 20.51 0.14 23.83
CA GLU A 212 21.63 -0.77 23.65
C GLU A 212 22.91 -0.24 24.29
N PHE A 213 23.19 1.04 24.08
CA PHE A 213 24.37 1.68 24.67
C PHE A 213 24.36 1.69 26.20
N PHE A 214 23.21 2.01 26.80
CA PHE A 214 23.10 2.07 28.27
C PHE A 214 22.86 0.72 28.95
N ARG A 215 22.23 -0.21 28.25
CA ARG A 215 21.79 -1.50 28.77
C ARG A 215 22.07 -2.63 27.78
N PRO A 216 23.35 -2.93 27.52
CA PRO A 216 23.73 -4.02 26.61
C PRO A 216 23.29 -5.39 27.15
N ASP A 217 23.10 -5.50 28.45
CA ASP A 217 22.67 -6.69 29.19
C ASP A 217 21.21 -7.10 28.96
N LEU A 218 20.38 -6.27 28.33
CA LEU A 218 18.97 -6.56 28.10
C LEU A 218 18.76 -7.64 27.01
N VAL A 219 18.54 -8.88 27.44
CA VAL A 219 18.32 -10.03 26.58
C VAL A 219 17.11 -9.83 25.61
N PHE A 220 16.04 -9.14 26.09
CA PHE A 220 14.83 -8.92 25.33
C PHE A 220 14.90 -7.73 24.36
N ARG A 221 16.01 -7.03 24.27
CA ARG A 221 16.15 -5.83 23.44
C ARG A 221 15.78 -6.07 21.98
N ARG A 222 16.31 -7.14 21.36
CA ARG A 222 16.00 -7.48 19.95
C ARG A 222 14.51 -7.73 19.76
N VAL A 223 13.87 -8.46 20.67
CA VAL A 223 12.43 -8.73 20.61
C VAL A 223 11.62 -7.44 20.66
N VAL A 224 11.96 -6.52 21.57
CA VAL A 224 11.28 -5.22 21.68
C VAL A 224 11.50 -4.38 20.42
N GLN A 225 12.70 -4.36 19.86
CA GLN A 225 13.03 -3.65 18.64
C GLN A 225 12.19 -4.16 17.46
N TYR A 226 12.13 -5.47 17.26
CA TYR A 226 11.31 -6.07 16.19
C TYR A 226 9.82 -5.85 16.41
N ALA A 227 9.32 -6.01 17.62
CA ALA A 227 7.92 -5.78 17.94
C ALA A 227 7.49 -4.34 17.65
N GLY A 228 8.33 -3.36 17.99
CA GLY A 228 8.07 -1.96 17.65
C GLY A 228 8.10 -1.69 16.15
N SER A 229 9.06 -2.27 15.43
CA SER A 229 9.14 -2.16 13.96
C SER A 229 7.91 -2.78 13.28
N VAL A 230 7.47 -3.97 13.73
CA VAL A 230 6.24 -4.61 13.25
C VAL A 230 5.03 -3.72 13.49
N LEU A 231 4.92 -3.12 14.68
CA LEU A 231 3.80 -2.24 15.02
C LEU A 231 3.76 -1.00 14.12
N ILE A 232 4.89 -0.32 13.94
CA ILE A 232 5.01 0.90 13.13
C ILE A 232 4.66 0.60 11.67
N LEU A 233 5.26 -0.43 11.08
CA LEU A 233 5.02 -0.79 9.69
C LEU A 233 3.60 -1.30 9.45
N THR A 234 3.05 -2.09 10.38
CA THR A 234 1.64 -2.54 10.31
C THR A 234 0.68 -1.35 10.38
N ALA A 235 0.93 -0.39 11.25
CA ALA A 235 0.10 0.82 11.35
C ALA A 235 0.17 1.65 10.06
N ALA A 236 1.37 1.87 9.52
CA ALA A 236 1.57 2.59 8.27
C ALA A 236 0.88 1.90 7.08
N LEU A 237 1.09 0.60 6.91
CA LEU A 237 0.46 -0.17 5.84
C LEU A 237 -1.07 -0.21 5.97
N SER A 238 -1.58 -0.37 7.21
CA SER A 238 -3.03 -0.29 7.48
C SER A 238 -3.60 1.09 7.12
N ALA A 239 -2.84 2.18 7.36
CA ALA A 239 -3.24 3.53 6.97
C ALA A 239 -3.31 3.68 5.44
N HIS A 240 -2.33 3.18 4.69
CA HIS A 240 -2.38 3.15 3.22
C HIS A 240 -3.58 2.34 2.71
N LEU A 241 -3.79 1.14 3.25
CA LEU A 241 -4.93 0.28 2.88
C LEU A 241 -6.28 0.93 3.18
N SER A 242 -6.39 1.78 4.22
CA SER A 242 -7.64 2.47 4.55
C SER A 242 -8.09 3.46 3.47
N LEU A 243 -7.15 3.99 2.70
CA LEU A 243 -7.40 4.95 1.64
C LEU A 243 -7.78 4.30 0.31
N VAL A 244 -7.38 3.04 0.09
CA VAL A 244 -7.53 2.37 -1.21
C VAL A 244 -8.45 1.15 -1.17
N THR A 245 -8.84 0.65 0.02
CA THR A 245 -9.66 -0.56 0.14
C THR A 245 -10.90 -0.33 1.00
N MET A 246 -11.95 -1.12 0.75
CA MET A 246 -13.18 -1.18 1.56
C MET A 246 -13.09 -2.25 2.67
N LEU A 247 -11.89 -2.69 3.04
CA LEU A 247 -11.70 -3.71 4.06
C LEU A 247 -12.10 -3.18 5.45
N SER A 248 -12.73 -4.03 6.26
CA SER A 248 -12.97 -3.72 7.67
C SER A 248 -11.65 -3.54 8.43
N ARG A 249 -11.65 -2.76 9.51
CA ARG A 249 -10.47 -2.46 10.32
C ARG A 249 -9.71 -3.72 10.73
N ARG A 250 -10.43 -4.78 11.17
CA ARG A 250 -9.81 -6.06 11.57
C ARG A 250 -9.08 -6.72 10.41
N ARG A 251 -9.70 -6.80 9.23
CA ARG A 251 -9.08 -7.39 8.02
C ARG A 251 -7.89 -6.57 7.55
N ARG A 252 -7.98 -5.25 7.55
CA ARG A 252 -6.86 -4.35 7.22
C ARG A 252 -5.64 -4.60 8.10
N LEU A 253 -5.85 -4.61 9.43
CA LEU A 253 -4.77 -4.85 10.40
C LEU A 253 -4.17 -6.25 10.24
N ALA A 254 -5.00 -7.28 10.04
CA ALA A 254 -4.53 -8.64 9.81
C ALA A 254 -3.69 -8.74 8.52
N THR A 255 -4.18 -8.18 7.42
CA THR A 255 -3.44 -8.17 6.13
C THR A 255 -2.14 -7.38 6.26
N ALA A 256 -2.18 -6.18 6.85
CA ALA A 256 -1.01 -5.35 7.05
C ALA A 256 0.03 -6.05 7.95
N GLY A 257 -0.41 -6.65 9.07
CA GLY A 257 0.46 -7.37 9.97
C GLY A 257 1.11 -8.60 9.33
N LEU A 258 0.32 -9.39 8.59
CA LEU A 258 0.86 -10.55 7.86
C LEU A 258 1.94 -10.12 6.85
N VAL A 259 1.66 -9.11 6.02
CA VAL A 259 2.63 -8.60 5.04
C VAL A 259 3.88 -8.06 5.72
N THR A 260 3.72 -7.31 6.82
CA THR A 260 4.85 -6.78 7.59
C THR A 260 5.73 -7.88 8.15
N VAL A 261 5.13 -8.90 8.77
CA VAL A 261 5.89 -10.04 9.34
C VAL A 261 6.63 -10.82 8.25
N LEU A 262 5.98 -11.06 7.11
CA LEU A 262 6.62 -11.74 5.98
C LEU A 262 7.81 -10.93 5.42
N LEU A 263 7.66 -9.61 5.26
CA LEU A 263 8.74 -8.74 4.75
C LEU A 263 9.92 -8.69 5.72
N LEU A 264 9.66 -8.50 7.02
CA LEU A 264 10.72 -8.49 8.03
C LEU A 264 11.38 -9.86 8.16
N GLY A 265 10.59 -10.94 8.10
CA GLY A 265 11.13 -12.31 8.10
C GLY A 265 12.04 -12.58 6.91
N LEU A 266 11.70 -12.05 5.72
CA LEU A 266 12.55 -12.16 4.53
C LEU A 266 13.89 -11.41 4.70
N VAL A 267 13.84 -10.21 5.30
CA VAL A 267 15.05 -9.44 5.61
C VAL A 267 15.94 -10.22 6.59
N GLU A 268 15.35 -10.83 7.63
CA GLU A 268 16.12 -11.63 8.59
C GLU A 268 16.74 -12.89 7.99
N VAL A 269 16.03 -13.56 7.08
CA VAL A 269 16.60 -14.69 6.34
C VAL A 269 17.77 -14.23 5.47
N GLY A 270 17.68 -13.05 4.85
CA GLY A 270 18.80 -12.44 4.11
C GLY A 270 19.99 -12.16 5.03
N ASN A 271 19.77 -11.49 6.16
CA ASN A 271 20.81 -11.20 7.15
C ASN A 271 21.48 -12.48 7.65
N TRP A 272 20.70 -13.51 7.94
CA TRP A 272 21.24 -14.81 8.39
C TRP A 272 22.05 -15.52 7.31
N ALA A 273 21.67 -15.38 6.04
CA ALA A 273 22.41 -15.95 4.92
C ALA A 273 23.77 -15.24 4.69
N ASP A 274 23.83 -13.95 5.02
CA ASP A 274 25.04 -13.11 4.89
C ASP A 274 25.92 -13.13 6.16
N GLU A 275 25.44 -13.71 7.27
CA GLU A 275 26.27 -13.92 8.48
C GLU A 275 27.42 -14.89 8.14
N THR A 276 28.58 -14.33 7.88
CA THR A 276 29.85 -15.07 7.82
C THR A 276 30.45 -15.16 9.24
N ASP A 277 30.93 -16.34 9.62
CA ASP A 277 31.51 -16.59 10.96
C ASP A 277 32.72 -15.68 11.27
N PHE A 278 33.31 -15.05 10.26
CA PHE A 278 34.42 -14.12 10.41
C PHE A 278 34.30 -13.00 9.37
N ASP A 279 34.09 -11.79 9.87
CA ASP A 279 34.29 -10.58 9.07
C ASP A 279 35.77 -10.19 9.08
N THR A 280 36.36 -10.02 7.90
CA THR A 280 37.76 -9.57 7.74
C THR A 280 37.92 -8.08 8.02
N ALA A 281 36.81 -7.33 8.08
CA ALA A 281 36.82 -5.92 8.41
C ALA A 281 36.60 -5.73 9.91
N LEU A 282 37.48 -4.96 10.55
CA LEU A 282 37.31 -4.56 11.94
C LEU A 282 36.17 -3.51 12.00
N HIS A 283 35.00 -3.92 12.45
CA HIS A 283 33.89 -3.00 12.69
C HIS A 283 34.09 -2.28 14.03
N TYR A 284 34.62 -1.07 13.94
CA TYR A 284 34.59 -0.16 15.08
C TYR A 284 33.25 0.58 15.09
N SER A 285 32.70 0.81 16.29
CA SER A 285 31.60 1.77 16.42
C SER A 285 32.16 3.17 16.21
N ASP A 286 31.95 3.73 15.03
CA ASP A 286 32.32 5.08 14.64
C ASP A 286 31.36 6.15 15.16
N VAL A 287 30.32 5.74 15.88
CA VAL A 287 29.28 6.63 16.43
C VAL A 287 29.67 7.07 17.84
N LEU A 288 30.16 8.31 17.96
CA LEU A 288 30.29 9.00 19.24
C LEU A 288 28.91 9.48 19.71
N ARG A 289 28.41 8.90 20.79
CA ARG A 289 27.11 9.32 21.36
C ARG A 289 27.34 10.46 22.34
N PRO A 290 26.66 11.62 22.19
CA PRO A 290 26.79 12.77 23.06
C PRO A 290 26.02 12.52 24.35
N VAL A 291 26.53 11.64 25.21
CA VAL A 291 25.97 11.38 26.54
C VAL A 291 26.91 11.93 27.59
N GLY A 292 26.33 12.53 28.64
CA GLY A 292 27.11 12.94 29.80
C GLY A 292 27.79 11.75 30.47
N ALA A 293 29.06 11.88 30.77
CA ALA A 293 29.86 10.83 31.37
C ALA A 293 29.25 10.20 32.64
N GLY A 294 28.39 10.94 33.39
CA GLY A 294 27.67 10.43 34.57
C GLY A 294 26.52 9.45 34.24
N LEU A 295 26.12 9.30 32.98
CA LEU A 295 25.08 8.35 32.56
C LEU A 295 25.68 7.06 31.97
N ALA A 296 26.95 7.08 31.59
CA ALA A 296 27.63 5.90 31.08
C ALA A 296 28.03 4.97 32.25
N ARG A 297 27.84 3.67 32.07
CA ARG A 297 28.47 2.68 32.96
C ARG A 297 29.98 2.73 32.75
N THR A 298 30.71 3.03 33.78
CA THR A 298 32.17 3.00 33.73
C THR A 298 32.64 1.72 34.38
N GLU A 299 33.57 1.04 33.74
CA GLU A 299 34.29 -0.10 34.32
C GLU A 299 35.68 0.34 34.78
N THR A 300 36.23 -0.33 35.75
CA THR A 300 37.62 -0.10 36.17
C THR A 300 38.56 -0.69 35.11
N LEU A 301 39.74 -0.09 34.97
CA LEU A 301 40.76 -0.58 34.05
C LEU A 301 41.13 -2.04 34.30
N ASP A 302 41.19 -2.45 35.56
CA ASP A 302 41.52 -3.82 35.94
C ASP A 302 40.44 -4.81 35.45
N HIS A 303 39.17 -4.48 35.64
CA HIS A 303 38.06 -5.31 35.12
C HIS A 303 38.07 -5.43 33.60
N PHE A 304 38.34 -4.32 32.90
CA PHE A 304 38.49 -4.33 31.43
C PHE A 304 39.65 -5.21 30.95
N LEU A 305 40.79 -5.19 31.68
CA LEU A 305 41.95 -6.01 31.31
C LEU A 305 41.72 -7.49 31.60
N ASP A 306 40.99 -7.82 32.66
CA ASP A 306 40.60 -9.19 32.99
C ASP A 306 39.64 -9.77 31.95
N ASP A 307 38.64 -9.01 31.52
CA ASP A 307 37.74 -9.40 30.44
C ASP A 307 38.47 -9.55 29.10
N ALA A 308 39.40 -8.66 28.78
CA ALA A 308 40.27 -8.77 27.60
C ALA A 308 41.11 -10.03 27.62
N GLY A 309 41.57 -10.45 28.83
CA GLY A 309 42.29 -11.72 29.01
C GLY A 309 41.39 -12.94 28.76
N GLY A 310 40.10 -12.87 29.16
CA GLY A 310 39.09 -13.88 28.85
C GLY A 310 38.81 -14.02 27.32
N LEU A 311 38.80 -12.90 26.60
CA LEU A 311 38.60 -12.88 25.14
C LEU A 311 39.70 -13.66 24.40
N ARG A 312 40.97 -13.58 24.89
CA ARG A 312 42.08 -14.36 24.32
C ARG A 312 41.86 -15.86 24.48
N ALA A 313 41.38 -16.30 25.63
CA ALA A 313 41.09 -17.72 25.90
C ALA A 313 39.96 -18.22 24.99
N ASP A 314 38.95 -17.40 24.74
CA ASP A 314 37.83 -17.69 23.83
C ASP A 314 38.29 -17.80 22.39
N LEU A 315 39.17 -16.88 21.92
CA LEU A 315 39.78 -16.94 20.57
C LEU A 315 40.63 -18.20 20.38
N ASP A 316 41.45 -18.57 21.39
CA ASP A 316 42.24 -19.80 21.37
C ASP A 316 41.32 -21.04 21.31
N SER A 317 40.20 -21.03 22.02
CA SER A 317 39.20 -22.11 21.99
C SER A 317 38.53 -22.25 20.60
N LEU A 318 38.22 -21.14 19.98
CA LEU A 318 37.63 -21.08 18.61
C LEU A 318 38.62 -21.56 17.56
N ALA A 319 39.87 -21.11 17.67
CA ALA A 319 40.97 -21.58 16.78
C ALA A 319 41.18 -23.11 16.91
N ALA A 320 41.12 -23.63 18.13
CA ALA A 320 41.25 -25.06 18.39
C ALA A 320 40.03 -25.87 17.84
N ARG A 321 38.84 -25.32 17.87
CA ARG A 321 37.63 -25.92 17.26
C ARG A 321 37.73 -25.93 15.75
N ARG A 322 38.21 -24.85 15.11
CA ARG A 322 38.39 -24.72 13.68
C ARG A 322 39.45 -25.74 13.21
N ASN A 323 40.63 -25.80 13.85
CA ASN A 323 41.68 -26.76 13.50
C ASN A 323 41.20 -28.22 13.60
N ARG A 324 40.35 -28.54 14.58
CA ARG A 324 39.74 -29.88 14.68
C ARG A 324 38.75 -30.17 13.56
N ALA A 325 37.94 -29.17 13.12
CA ALA A 325 37.02 -29.31 12.01
C ALA A 325 37.72 -29.52 10.67
N THR A 326 38.84 -28.80 10.45
CA THR A 326 39.68 -28.94 9.26
C THR A 326 40.41 -30.32 9.24
N ALA A 327 40.92 -30.77 10.38
CA ALA A 327 41.50 -32.09 10.53
C ALA A 327 40.53 -33.27 10.34
N ALA A 328 39.21 -33.03 10.54
CA ALA A 328 38.16 -33.99 10.34
C ALA A 328 37.68 -34.11 8.87
N GLY A 329 38.37 -33.50 7.89
CA GLY A 329 38.14 -33.66 6.46
C GLY A 329 36.95 -32.89 5.86
N ARG A 330 36.50 -31.81 6.49
CA ARG A 330 35.60 -30.86 5.83
C ARG A 330 36.39 -29.99 4.85
N PRO A 331 35.91 -29.81 3.58
CA PRO A 331 36.62 -29.04 2.57
C PRO A 331 36.85 -27.60 3.05
N GLU A 332 38.11 -27.12 2.89
CA GLU A 332 38.46 -25.74 3.10
C GLU A 332 37.67 -24.86 2.11
N LEU A 333 36.92 -23.90 2.62
CA LEU A 333 36.47 -22.78 1.84
C LEU A 333 37.68 -21.94 1.49
N HIS A 334 38.23 -22.13 0.28
CA HIS A 334 39.32 -21.29 -0.26
C HIS A 334 38.87 -19.82 -0.27
N PRO A 335 39.64 -18.90 0.30
CA PRO A 335 39.42 -17.50 0.07
C PRO A 335 39.70 -17.21 -1.41
N GLU A 336 38.67 -16.76 -2.12
CA GLU A 336 38.85 -16.26 -3.48
C GLU A 336 39.82 -15.08 -3.46
N THR A 337 40.95 -15.22 -4.17
CA THR A 337 41.90 -14.14 -4.41
C THR A 337 41.22 -13.07 -5.26
N PRO A 338 41.26 -11.79 -4.89
CA PRO A 338 40.73 -10.72 -5.70
C PRO A 338 41.66 -10.56 -6.95
N ARG A 339 41.01 -10.55 -8.13
CA ARG A 339 41.59 -10.04 -9.37
C ARG A 339 41.40 -8.55 -9.51
#